data_438dc0cc666e32405f679abb3414ea5c
#
_entry.id   438dc0cc666e32405f679abb3414ea5c
#
_cell.length_a   1.000
_cell.length_b   1.000
_cell.length_c   1.000
_cell.angle_alpha   90.00
_cell.angle_beta   90.00
_cell.angle_gamma   90.00
#
_symmetry.space_group_name_H-M   'P 1'
#
loop_
_entity.id
_entity.type
_entity.pdbx_description
1 polymer ?
#
loop_
_entity_poly.entity_id
_entity_poly.type
_entity_poly.pdbx_seq_one_letter_code
_entity_poly.pdbx_strand_id
1 'polypeptide(L)'
;MDALGKFLAGRPFVFNDFTISNRELINTIGAQWEISDCEKPESISNWSNLLPSMDVWLDVDLQNIYNVVSIIPTLNWRGGLLGVRLLFQPQMIETLFTEYRVAFFAARETEKKNTGKEAIQLFPKNLCDFLERKLSTYFTIKSYILDPSKADEPSPQKTVFEMECLTDNPLKGIVRINMISAQRGFSDIDKKELSEVERTSLSSQIRGYYDKHLDPEKTPSPEDLSILVATEQARKVFDQNLETKFEPAIKELEELGYPGVTNPQITISSKVTTTEMLKHDSAVQYSLGEKEEGFMLPEKYNGLGYQNLISIVFDLITFRDGWMRKGKASSADEIIEPIQLVLVEEPEAHLHVQVQQVFIRKAYSILRNHEKLGTNNLFSTQLVISTHSSHIAREEKFANLRYFKRLPKGFECKVATSKVVNLSDVFGEEDDTDKFVTRYLQTTHCDLFFADGAILVEGSAEHMLLPHFIRNKYSNLNQRYIT
;
A
#
# COMPACT_ATOMS: atom_id res chain seq x y z
N MET A 1 7.52 4.25 -1.22
CA MET A 1 6.32 3.46 -0.80
C MET A 1 5.69 2.72 -1.98
N ASP A 2 5.49 3.35 -3.15
CA ASP A 2 4.83 2.68 -4.28
C ASP A 2 5.52 1.38 -4.70
N ALA A 3 6.86 1.36 -4.83
CA ALA A 3 7.61 0.13 -5.12
C ALA A 3 7.38 -0.97 -4.08
N LEU A 4 7.39 -0.63 -2.78
CA LEU A 4 7.08 -1.57 -1.70
C LEU A 4 5.65 -2.11 -1.83
N GLY A 5 4.69 -1.22 -2.12
CA GLY A 5 3.30 -1.61 -2.35
C GLY A 5 3.13 -2.58 -3.52
N LYS A 6 3.85 -2.37 -4.62
CA LYS A 6 3.76 -3.22 -5.82
C LYS A 6 4.42 -4.59 -5.64
N PHE A 7 5.64 -4.61 -5.12
CA PHE A 7 6.35 -5.87 -4.93
C PHE A 7 5.87 -6.68 -3.73
N LEU A 8 5.46 -6.03 -2.65
CA LEU A 8 5.18 -6.70 -1.38
C LEU A 8 3.68 -6.75 -1.02
N ALA A 9 2.92 -5.70 -1.32
CA ALA A 9 1.51 -5.61 -0.95
C ALA A 9 0.53 -5.90 -2.11
N GLY A 10 1.02 -6.33 -3.27
CA GLY A 10 0.19 -6.78 -4.39
C GLY A 10 -0.49 -5.66 -5.19
N ARG A 11 -0.03 -4.41 -5.09
CA ARG A 11 -0.50 -3.35 -5.98
C ARG A 11 -0.15 -3.66 -7.43
N PRO A 12 -1.01 -3.35 -8.41
CA PRO A 12 -0.75 -3.65 -9.81
C PRO A 12 0.42 -2.81 -10.35
N PHE A 13 1.24 -3.43 -11.18
CA PHE A 13 2.25 -2.74 -11.97
C PHE A 13 1.62 -2.09 -13.20
N VAL A 14 2.13 -0.90 -13.53
CA VAL A 14 1.80 -0.18 -14.75
C VAL A 14 3.06 0.10 -15.55
N PHE A 15 2.93 0.39 -16.85
CA PHE A 15 4.12 0.62 -17.70
C PHE A 15 4.97 1.82 -17.25
N ASN A 16 4.36 2.76 -16.53
CA ASN A 16 5.06 3.91 -15.94
C ASN A 16 6.02 3.55 -14.78
N ASP A 17 5.97 2.31 -14.28
CA ASP A 17 6.91 1.82 -13.26
C ASP A 17 8.28 1.45 -13.85
N PHE A 18 8.35 1.30 -15.17
CA PHE A 18 9.62 1.16 -15.84
C PHE A 18 10.33 2.51 -15.91
N THR A 19 11.64 2.50 -15.67
CA THR A 19 12.45 3.71 -15.77
C THR A 19 12.30 4.33 -17.16
N ILE A 20 12.00 5.62 -17.22
CA ILE A 20 11.73 6.31 -18.50
C ILE A 20 12.90 6.19 -19.48
N SER A 21 14.16 6.25 -18.99
CA SER A 21 15.34 6.04 -19.83
C SER A 21 15.38 4.67 -20.50
N ASN A 22 14.75 3.65 -19.92
CA ASN A 22 14.74 2.29 -20.44
C ASN A 22 13.74 2.11 -21.59
N ARG A 23 12.79 3.03 -21.78
CA ARG A 23 11.78 2.95 -22.85
C ARG A 23 12.39 2.94 -24.25
N GLU A 24 13.47 3.72 -24.47
CA GLU A 24 14.19 3.70 -25.75
C GLU A 24 14.81 2.32 -26.01
N LEU A 25 15.40 1.70 -24.98
CA LEU A 25 16.02 0.39 -25.10
C LEU A 25 14.95 -0.71 -25.32
N ILE A 26 13.81 -0.63 -24.64
CA ILE A 26 12.67 -1.54 -24.85
C ILE A 26 12.16 -1.42 -26.31
N ASN A 27 12.04 -0.21 -26.84
CA ASN A 27 11.65 -0.01 -28.24
C ASN A 27 12.73 -0.49 -29.21
N THR A 28 14.00 -0.44 -28.86
CA THR A 28 15.09 -1.01 -29.69
C THR A 28 14.95 -2.53 -29.78
N ILE A 29 14.61 -3.20 -28.67
CA ILE A 29 14.29 -4.64 -28.68
C ILE A 29 13.06 -4.90 -29.56
N GLY A 30 12.00 -4.08 -29.40
CA GLY A 30 10.81 -4.16 -30.25
C GLY A 30 11.12 -4.04 -31.75
N ALA A 31 11.96 -3.06 -32.12
CA ALA A 31 12.37 -2.86 -33.50
C ALA A 31 13.15 -4.07 -34.08
N GLN A 32 13.93 -4.77 -33.26
CA GLN A 32 14.58 -6.02 -33.68
C GLN A 32 13.53 -7.12 -33.93
N TRP A 33 12.50 -7.20 -33.08
CA TRP A 33 11.41 -8.18 -33.25
C TRP A 33 10.52 -7.89 -34.47
N GLU A 34 10.51 -6.67 -34.96
CA GLU A 34 9.75 -6.24 -36.15
C GLU A 34 10.41 -6.67 -37.46
N ILE A 35 11.67 -7.12 -37.42
CA ILE A 35 12.39 -7.62 -38.59
C ILE A 35 11.75 -8.96 -39.03
N SER A 36 11.47 -9.10 -40.33
CA SER A 36 10.79 -10.27 -40.87
C SER A 36 11.52 -11.58 -40.58
N ASP A 37 12.86 -11.55 -40.63
CA ASP A 37 13.71 -12.72 -40.46
C ASP A 37 14.01 -13.06 -38.98
N CYS A 38 13.44 -12.33 -38.04
CA CYS A 38 13.60 -12.62 -36.61
C CYS A 38 12.71 -13.81 -36.21
N GLU A 39 13.27 -14.99 -36.06
CA GLU A 39 12.53 -16.20 -35.70
C GLU A 39 12.33 -16.39 -34.20
N LYS A 40 13.23 -15.84 -33.37
CA LYS A 40 13.22 -16.02 -31.91
C LYS A 40 13.52 -14.71 -31.21
N PRO A 41 12.92 -14.49 -30.02
CA PRO A 41 13.29 -13.35 -29.18
C PRO A 41 14.72 -13.50 -28.65
N GLU A 42 15.33 -12.38 -28.31
CA GLU A 42 16.58 -12.38 -27.54
C GLU A 42 16.36 -12.98 -26.14
N SER A 43 17.46 -13.42 -25.52
CA SER A 43 17.42 -13.96 -24.17
C SER A 43 16.89 -12.91 -23.19
N ILE A 44 16.09 -13.36 -22.20
CA ILE A 44 15.59 -12.51 -21.12
C ILE A 44 16.72 -11.82 -20.33
N SER A 45 17.95 -12.35 -20.38
CA SER A 45 19.13 -11.73 -19.77
C SER A 45 19.41 -10.32 -20.30
N ASN A 46 19.04 -10.03 -21.55
CA ASN A 46 19.18 -8.69 -22.14
C ASN A 46 18.20 -7.67 -21.53
N TRP A 47 17.14 -8.14 -20.86
CA TRP A 47 16.18 -7.32 -20.14
C TRP A 47 16.57 -7.04 -18.69
N SER A 48 17.61 -7.69 -18.16
CA SER A 48 17.95 -7.66 -16.72
C SER A 48 18.02 -6.26 -16.11
N ASN A 49 18.63 -5.32 -16.84
CA ASN A 49 18.79 -3.93 -16.38
C ASN A 49 17.60 -3.02 -16.72
N LEU A 50 16.62 -3.54 -17.47
CA LEU A 50 15.45 -2.78 -17.91
C LEU A 50 14.24 -3.04 -17.01
N LEU A 51 14.23 -4.16 -16.31
CA LEU A 51 13.11 -4.64 -15.52
C LEU A 51 13.08 -4.05 -14.11
N PRO A 52 11.90 -3.66 -13.61
CA PRO A 52 11.75 -3.31 -12.20
C PRO A 52 12.11 -4.50 -11.29
N SER A 53 12.97 -4.25 -10.30
CA SER A 53 13.38 -5.27 -9.33
C SER A 53 13.47 -4.70 -7.92
N MET A 54 13.33 -5.59 -6.92
CA MET A 54 13.51 -5.28 -5.51
C MET A 54 14.22 -6.43 -4.83
N ASP A 55 15.31 -6.11 -4.12
CA ASP A 55 16.04 -7.05 -3.29
C ASP A 55 15.56 -6.94 -1.84
N VAL A 56 15.18 -8.07 -1.25
CA VAL A 56 14.75 -8.16 0.14
C VAL A 56 15.77 -9.00 0.89
N TRP A 57 16.34 -8.44 1.95
CA TRP A 57 17.29 -9.11 2.81
C TRP A 57 16.67 -9.35 4.19
N LEU A 58 16.76 -10.59 4.65
CA LEU A 58 16.31 -11.03 5.97
C LEU A 58 17.52 -11.42 6.78
N ASP A 59 17.65 -10.90 7.99
CA ASP A 59 18.60 -11.37 8.97
C ASP A 59 17.94 -12.43 9.85
N VAL A 60 18.43 -13.66 9.79
CA VAL A 60 17.74 -14.83 10.33
C VAL A 60 18.60 -15.60 11.31
N ASP A 61 18.11 -15.72 12.53
CA ASP A 61 18.72 -16.58 13.55
C ASP A 61 18.46 -18.08 13.26
N LEU A 62 19.40 -18.92 13.67
CA LEU A 62 19.28 -20.37 13.53
C LEU A 62 18.01 -20.98 14.12
N GLN A 63 17.43 -20.34 15.14
CA GLN A 63 16.18 -20.78 15.77
C GLN A 63 14.97 -20.65 14.85
N ASN A 64 15.06 -19.77 13.85
CA ASN A 64 13.99 -19.45 12.90
C ASN A 64 14.19 -20.09 11.51
N ILE A 65 15.13 -21.02 11.38
CA ILE A 65 15.50 -21.65 10.10
C ILE A 65 14.30 -22.33 9.41
N TYR A 66 13.38 -22.90 10.16
CA TYR A 66 12.21 -23.60 9.62
C TYR A 66 11.25 -22.68 8.85
N ASN A 67 11.25 -21.38 9.16
CA ASN A 67 10.43 -20.38 8.44
C ASN A 67 10.99 -20.03 7.06
N VAL A 68 12.30 -20.21 6.85
CA VAL A 68 13.03 -19.71 5.67
C VAL A 68 13.61 -20.81 4.80
N VAL A 69 13.23 -22.06 5.01
CA VAL A 69 13.78 -23.23 4.30
C VAL A 69 13.75 -23.09 2.79
N SER A 70 12.69 -22.46 2.24
CA SER A 70 12.51 -22.26 0.79
C SER A 70 13.49 -21.27 0.16
N ILE A 71 14.15 -20.45 0.96
CA ILE A 71 15.04 -19.37 0.48
C ILE A 71 16.51 -19.56 0.91
N ILE A 72 16.84 -20.69 1.53
CA ILE A 72 18.22 -21.01 1.92
C ILE A 72 19.03 -21.32 0.66
N PRO A 73 20.12 -20.58 0.38
CA PRO A 73 20.88 -20.76 -0.85
C PRO A 73 21.69 -22.05 -0.88
N THR A 74 22.17 -22.53 0.27
CA THR A 74 22.99 -23.74 0.39
C THR A 74 22.75 -24.45 1.72
N LEU A 75 22.92 -25.78 1.75
CA LEU A 75 22.82 -26.61 2.97
C LEU A 75 23.84 -26.25 4.05
N ASN A 76 24.89 -25.53 3.70
CA ASN A 76 25.95 -25.10 4.63
C ASN A 76 25.64 -23.76 5.33
N TRP A 77 24.56 -23.09 4.98
CA TRP A 77 24.15 -21.84 5.63
C TRP A 77 23.92 -22.06 7.15
N ARG A 78 24.42 -21.15 7.97
CA ARG A 78 24.43 -21.26 9.44
C ARG A 78 23.84 -20.03 10.15
N GLY A 79 22.87 -19.38 9.54
CA GLY A 79 22.29 -18.15 10.05
C GLY A 79 22.89 -16.90 9.40
N GLY A 80 22.29 -15.74 9.65
CA GLY A 80 22.63 -14.46 9.07
C GLY A 80 21.77 -14.07 7.89
N LEU A 81 22.31 -13.27 6.98
CA LEU A 81 21.57 -12.70 5.86
C LEU A 81 21.10 -13.74 4.85
N LEU A 82 19.85 -13.62 4.45
CA LEU A 82 19.22 -14.31 3.32
C LEU A 82 18.64 -13.27 2.38
N GLY A 83 18.94 -13.37 1.09
CA GLY A 83 18.49 -12.42 0.09
C GLY A 83 17.57 -13.04 -0.94
N VAL A 84 16.52 -12.32 -1.29
CA VAL A 84 15.59 -12.66 -2.37
C VAL A 84 15.39 -11.47 -3.27
N ARG A 85 15.57 -11.65 -4.57
CA ARG A 85 15.20 -10.67 -5.58
C ARG A 85 13.80 -10.95 -6.10
N LEU A 86 12.94 -9.96 -6.00
CA LEU A 86 11.65 -9.91 -6.66
C LEU A 86 11.84 -9.15 -7.97
N LEU A 87 11.60 -9.81 -9.10
CA LEU A 87 11.82 -9.26 -10.45
C LEU A 87 10.50 -9.27 -11.22
N PHE A 88 10.04 -8.10 -11.65
CA PHE A 88 8.85 -7.99 -12.50
C PHE A 88 9.27 -8.18 -13.96
N GLN A 89 8.97 -9.34 -14.53
CA GLN A 89 9.48 -9.77 -15.84
C GLN A 89 8.41 -10.48 -16.68
N PRO A 90 8.63 -10.66 -18.00
CA PRO A 90 7.76 -11.47 -18.83
C PRO A 90 7.62 -12.88 -18.26
N GLN A 91 6.40 -13.38 -18.23
CA GLN A 91 6.11 -14.75 -17.80
C GLN A 91 6.75 -15.75 -18.78
N MET A 92 6.53 -15.53 -20.09
CA MET A 92 7.15 -16.24 -21.20
C MET A 92 7.48 -15.22 -22.28
N ILE A 93 8.76 -15.05 -22.58
CA ILE A 93 9.21 -14.04 -23.54
C ILE A 93 8.81 -14.43 -24.99
N GLU A 94 8.74 -15.73 -25.26
CA GLU A 94 8.31 -16.26 -26.57
C GLU A 94 6.85 -15.92 -26.87
N THR A 95 6.00 -16.00 -25.87
CA THR A 95 4.58 -15.65 -26.00
C THR A 95 4.43 -14.15 -26.25
N LEU A 96 5.12 -13.31 -25.47
CA LEU A 96 5.14 -11.87 -25.66
C LEU A 96 5.62 -11.49 -27.07
N PHE A 97 6.73 -12.09 -27.51
CA PHE A 97 7.31 -11.90 -28.85
C PHE A 97 6.29 -12.24 -29.94
N THR A 98 5.70 -13.44 -29.88
CA THR A 98 4.78 -13.92 -30.91
C THR A 98 3.54 -13.04 -31.02
N GLU A 99 2.91 -12.73 -29.89
CA GLU A 99 1.67 -11.95 -29.88
C GLU A 99 1.91 -10.48 -30.24
N TYR A 100 3.04 -9.90 -29.82
CA TYR A 100 3.42 -8.57 -30.26
C TYR A 100 3.59 -8.51 -31.78
N ARG A 101 4.33 -9.46 -32.38
CA ARG A 101 4.56 -9.51 -33.83
C ARG A 101 3.25 -9.65 -34.60
N VAL A 102 2.38 -10.58 -34.18
CA VAL A 102 1.08 -10.75 -34.81
C VAL A 102 0.28 -9.45 -34.79
N ALA A 103 0.22 -8.78 -33.66
CA ALA A 103 -0.50 -7.51 -33.54
C ALA A 103 0.14 -6.40 -34.37
N PHE A 104 1.47 -6.30 -34.37
CA PHE A 104 2.22 -5.28 -35.09
C PHE A 104 2.06 -5.43 -36.61
N PHE A 105 2.28 -6.61 -37.16
CA PHE A 105 2.16 -6.83 -38.59
C PHE A 105 0.73 -6.67 -39.07
N ALA A 106 -0.29 -7.13 -38.32
CA ALA A 106 -1.69 -6.91 -38.65
C ALA A 106 -2.03 -5.40 -38.69
N ALA A 107 -1.50 -4.61 -37.78
CA ALA A 107 -1.65 -3.16 -37.78
C ALA A 107 -1.01 -2.53 -39.04
N ARG A 108 0.23 -2.92 -39.39
CA ARG A 108 0.94 -2.40 -40.58
C ARG A 108 0.24 -2.80 -41.90
N GLU A 109 -0.29 -4.00 -41.97
CA GLU A 109 -1.08 -4.42 -43.15
C GLU A 109 -2.36 -3.62 -43.31
N THR A 110 -3.03 -3.32 -42.20
CA THR A 110 -4.27 -2.53 -42.22
C THR A 110 -3.98 -1.07 -42.59
N GLU A 111 -2.87 -0.50 -42.09
CA GLU A 111 -2.40 0.85 -42.46
C GLU A 111 -2.13 0.97 -43.96
N LYS A 112 -1.48 -0.04 -44.54
CA LYS A 112 -1.20 -0.04 -46.02
C LYS A 112 -2.48 -0.01 -46.86
N LYS A 113 -3.61 -0.50 -46.34
CA LYS A 113 -4.91 -0.46 -47.00
C LYS A 113 -5.61 0.90 -46.90
N ASN A 114 -5.10 1.80 -46.04
CA ASN A 114 -5.66 3.13 -45.88
C ASN A 114 -5.28 4.03 -47.10
N THR A 115 -6.25 4.27 -47.96
CA THR A 115 -6.09 5.21 -49.09
C THR A 115 -6.44 6.65 -48.77
N GLY A 116 -6.71 6.96 -47.51
CA GLY A 116 -7.04 8.31 -47.03
C GLY A 116 -5.82 9.27 -47.04
N LYS A 117 -6.09 10.56 -47.01
CA LYS A 117 -5.07 11.60 -47.05
C LYS A 117 -4.27 11.74 -45.72
N GLU A 118 -4.76 11.17 -44.63
CA GLU A 118 -4.11 11.23 -43.32
C GLU A 118 -3.41 9.91 -43.00
N ALA A 119 -2.13 10.01 -42.63
CA ALA A 119 -1.38 8.87 -42.15
C ALA A 119 -1.86 8.51 -40.74
N ILE A 120 -2.47 7.35 -40.57
CA ILE A 120 -2.94 6.82 -39.29
C ILE A 120 -1.92 5.80 -38.80
N GLN A 121 -1.47 5.92 -37.56
CA GLN A 121 -0.69 4.89 -36.88
C GLN A 121 -1.62 4.07 -35.97
N LEU A 122 -1.80 2.81 -36.33
CA LEU A 122 -2.63 1.87 -35.57
C LEU A 122 -1.84 1.26 -34.40
N PHE A 123 -2.57 0.77 -33.43
CA PHE A 123 -2.00 0.03 -32.30
C PHE A 123 -1.61 -1.40 -32.72
N PRO A 124 -0.43 -1.89 -32.28
CA PRO A 124 0.60 -1.18 -31.54
C PRO A 124 1.53 -0.35 -32.44
N LYS A 125 1.96 0.84 -31.98
CA LYS A 125 2.94 1.66 -32.68
C LYS A 125 4.35 1.11 -32.54
N ASN A 126 4.68 0.63 -31.36
CA ASN A 126 5.95 0.02 -30.96
C ASN A 126 5.71 -0.90 -29.73
N LEU A 127 6.78 -1.52 -29.24
CA LEU A 127 6.70 -2.44 -28.11
C LEU A 127 6.25 -1.75 -26.80
N CYS A 128 6.67 -0.51 -26.54
CA CYS A 128 6.21 0.24 -25.39
C CYS A 128 4.69 0.50 -25.41
N ASP A 129 4.14 0.91 -26.56
CA ASP A 129 2.69 1.11 -26.73
C ASP A 129 1.90 -0.21 -26.52
N PHE A 130 2.46 -1.32 -26.96
CA PHE A 130 1.88 -2.65 -26.71
C PHE A 130 1.87 -2.99 -25.23
N LEU A 131 3.01 -2.80 -24.55
CA LEU A 131 3.15 -3.08 -23.12
C LEU A 131 2.29 -2.15 -22.26
N GLU A 132 2.12 -0.88 -22.63
CA GLU A 132 1.27 0.06 -21.90
C GLU A 132 -0.17 -0.47 -21.73
N ARG A 133 -0.70 -1.19 -22.74
CA ARG A 133 -2.08 -1.74 -22.69
C ARG A 133 -2.16 -3.18 -22.22
N LYS A 134 -1.09 -3.94 -22.33
CA LYS A 134 -1.10 -5.40 -22.16
C LYS A 134 -0.15 -5.91 -21.06
N LEU A 135 0.45 -5.01 -20.26
CA LEU A 135 1.49 -5.36 -19.30
C LEU A 135 1.08 -6.49 -18.35
N SER A 136 -0.09 -6.35 -17.74
CA SER A 136 -0.61 -7.33 -16.77
C SER A 136 -0.86 -8.72 -17.33
N THR A 137 -1.00 -8.83 -18.67
CA THR A 137 -1.24 -10.12 -19.35
C THR A 137 0.06 -10.91 -19.49
N TYR A 138 1.18 -10.23 -19.69
CA TYR A 138 2.44 -10.89 -20.04
C TYR A 138 3.48 -10.86 -18.91
N PHE A 139 3.35 -9.98 -17.94
CA PHE A 139 4.35 -9.79 -16.90
C PHE A 139 3.86 -10.32 -15.54
N THR A 140 4.80 -10.87 -14.79
CA THR A 140 4.57 -11.36 -13.42
C THR A 140 5.83 -11.12 -12.57
N ILE A 141 5.66 -11.18 -11.25
CA ILE A 141 6.80 -11.15 -10.33
C ILE A 141 7.36 -12.57 -10.26
N LYS A 142 8.66 -12.72 -10.55
CA LYS A 142 9.42 -13.95 -10.27
C LYS A 142 10.46 -13.67 -9.21
N SER A 143 10.78 -14.68 -8.43
CA SER A 143 11.66 -14.58 -7.26
C SER A 143 12.92 -15.40 -7.46
N TYR A 144 14.07 -14.82 -7.12
CA TYR A 144 15.40 -15.43 -7.26
C TYR A 144 16.15 -15.31 -5.94
N ILE A 145 16.87 -16.36 -5.56
CA ILE A 145 17.73 -16.36 -4.37
C ILE A 145 18.99 -15.54 -4.69
N LEU A 146 19.40 -14.70 -3.75
CA LEU A 146 20.62 -13.90 -3.82
C LEU A 146 21.74 -14.56 -3.00
N ASP A 147 22.97 -14.28 -3.39
CA ASP A 147 24.15 -14.72 -2.66
C ASP A 147 24.41 -13.83 -1.45
N PRO A 148 24.31 -14.34 -0.21
CA PRO A 148 24.52 -13.53 0.99
C PRO A 148 25.92 -12.91 1.11
N SER A 149 26.94 -13.55 0.51
CA SER A 149 28.31 -13.04 0.54
C SER A 149 28.51 -11.73 -0.21
N LYS A 150 27.55 -11.40 -1.08
CA LYS A 150 27.56 -10.18 -1.93
C LYS A 150 26.55 -9.13 -1.47
N ALA A 151 26.01 -9.26 -0.27
CA ALA A 151 25.00 -8.34 0.25
C ALA A 151 25.50 -6.89 0.35
N ASP A 152 26.78 -6.72 0.71
CA ASP A 152 27.41 -5.41 0.91
C ASP A 152 28.06 -4.83 -0.35
N GLU A 153 27.94 -5.50 -1.50
CA GLU A 153 28.49 -4.96 -2.76
C GLU A 153 27.71 -3.70 -3.18
N PRO A 154 28.41 -2.63 -3.63
CA PRO A 154 27.79 -1.36 -3.95
C PRO A 154 26.87 -1.42 -5.19
N SER A 155 27.00 -2.45 -6.01
CA SER A 155 26.19 -2.68 -7.19
C SER A 155 25.28 -3.89 -7.02
N PRO A 156 24.04 -3.83 -7.52
CA PRO A 156 23.12 -4.98 -7.44
C PRO A 156 23.71 -6.23 -8.08
N GLN A 157 23.54 -7.38 -7.47
CA GLN A 157 23.96 -8.65 -8.03
C GLN A 157 23.29 -8.88 -9.40
N LYS A 158 24.00 -9.48 -10.34
CA LYS A 158 23.40 -9.87 -11.62
C LYS A 158 22.42 -11.02 -11.40
N THR A 159 21.23 -10.91 -11.99
CA THR A 159 20.24 -11.98 -11.95
C THR A 159 20.73 -13.14 -12.83
N VAL A 160 20.83 -14.33 -12.25
CA VAL A 160 21.16 -15.55 -12.98
C VAL A 160 19.83 -16.19 -13.43
N PHE A 161 19.37 -15.84 -14.64
CA PHE A 161 18.08 -16.33 -15.19
C PHE A 161 18.07 -17.84 -15.46
N GLU A 162 19.23 -18.47 -15.46
CA GLU A 162 19.42 -19.91 -15.61
C GLU A 162 19.10 -20.68 -14.31
N MET A 163 19.08 -19.99 -13.18
CA MET A 163 18.62 -20.58 -11.93
C MET A 163 17.08 -20.72 -11.94
N GLU A 164 16.61 -21.82 -11.40
CA GLU A 164 15.17 -22.02 -11.21
C GLU A 164 14.62 -20.88 -10.32
N CYS A 165 13.62 -20.17 -10.86
CA CYS A 165 12.89 -19.20 -10.05
C CYS A 165 12.07 -19.94 -8.99
N LEU A 166 11.93 -19.34 -7.81
CA LEU A 166 11.04 -19.86 -6.78
C LEU A 166 9.61 -19.90 -7.30
N THR A 167 8.93 -21.03 -7.11
CA THR A 167 7.58 -21.26 -7.62
C THR A 167 6.53 -20.44 -6.88
N ASP A 168 6.76 -20.20 -5.59
CA ASP A 168 5.84 -19.49 -4.70
C ASP A 168 6.44 -18.16 -4.23
N ASN A 169 5.57 -17.30 -3.65
CA ASN A 169 6.03 -16.08 -3.00
C ASN A 169 6.93 -16.43 -1.80
N PRO A 170 8.24 -16.12 -1.87
CA PRO A 170 9.22 -16.52 -0.85
C PRO A 170 8.98 -15.86 0.52
N LEU A 171 8.21 -14.79 0.58
CA LEU A 171 7.92 -14.06 1.82
C LEU A 171 6.59 -14.51 2.45
N LYS A 172 5.84 -15.42 1.80
CA LYS A 172 4.60 -15.97 2.32
C LYS A 172 4.88 -16.80 3.58
N GLY A 173 4.14 -16.51 4.67
CA GLY A 173 4.36 -17.15 5.97
C GLY A 173 5.55 -16.62 6.77
N ILE A 174 6.37 -15.71 6.19
CA ILE A 174 7.49 -15.05 6.87
C ILE A 174 7.11 -13.62 7.24
N VAL A 175 6.55 -12.87 6.29
CA VAL A 175 6.26 -11.44 6.46
C VAL A 175 4.77 -11.18 6.26
N ARG A 176 4.12 -10.64 7.29
CA ARG A 176 2.77 -10.08 7.18
C ARG A 176 2.89 -8.62 6.74
N ILE A 177 2.33 -8.30 5.58
CA ILE A 177 2.42 -6.96 5.02
C ILE A 177 1.07 -6.27 5.12
N ASN A 178 1.08 -5.06 5.65
CA ASN A 178 -0.09 -4.20 5.78
C ASN A 178 0.26 -2.80 5.24
N MET A 179 -0.70 -2.12 4.60
CA MET A 179 -0.44 -0.83 4.00
C MET A 179 -1.60 0.14 4.21
N ILE A 180 -1.26 1.37 4.56
CA ILE A 180 -2.16 2.52 4.63
C ILE A 180 -1.74 3.50 3.53
N SER A 181 -2.63 3.75 2.56
CA SER A 181 -2.36 4.64 1.42
C SER A 181 -2.57 6.11 1.80
N ALA A 182 -1.89 7.03 1.10
CA ALA A 182 -2.08 8.46 1.25
C ALA A 182 -3.50 8.91 0.87
N GLN A 183 -4.04 8.38 -0.23
CA GLN A 183 -5.42 8.62 -0.64
C GLN A 183 -6.35 7.73 0.20
N ARG A 184 -6.89 8.34 1.26
CA ARG A 184 -7.96 7.78 2.08
C ARG A 184 -9.23 8.47 1.65
N GLY A 185 -10.22 7.73 1.19
CA GLY A 185 -11.42 8.23 0.51
C GLY A 185 -12.37 9.10 1.37
N PHE A 186 -11.83 9.96 2.22
CA PHE A 186 -12.57 11.05 2.86
C PHE A 186 -12.75 12.18 1.84
N SER A 187 -13.56 11.95 0.81
CA SER A 187 -13.92 13.00 -0.13
C SER A 187 -15.25 13.62 0.27
N ASP A 188 -15.35 14.92 0.05
CA ASP A 188 -16.59 15.68 0.19
C ASP A 188 -17.78 14.96 -0.46
N ILE A 189 -18.88 14.97 0.24
CA ILE A 189 -20.12 14.18 0.06
C ILE A 189 -20.82 14.35 -1.30
N ASP A 190 -20.31 15.16 -2.22
CA ASP A 190 -21.02 15.57 -3.44
C ASP A 190 -20.74 14.76 -4.71
N LYS A 191 -19.96 13.65 -4.64
CA LYS A 191 -19.74 12.80 -5.82
C LYS A 191 -20.36 11.41 -5.65
N LYS A 192 -21.45 11.21 -6.40
CA LYS A 192 -22.19 9.96 -6.59
C LYS A 192 -21.34 8.86 -7.22
N GLU A 193 -20.50 8.17 -6.41
CA GLU A 193 -20.03 6.83 -6.72
C GLU A 193 -19.97 6.05 -5.40
N LEU A 194 -21.09 5.42 -5.10
CA LEU A 194 -21.44 4.80 -3.81
C LEU A 194 -20.59 3.56 -3.40
N SER A 195 -19.72 3.03 -4.24
CA SER A 195 -19.05 1.76 -3.96
C SER A 195 -17.67 1.86 -3.27
N GLU A 196 -16.96 2.97 -3.42
CA GLU A 196 -15.65 3.18 -2.76
C GLU A 196 -15.73 3.99 -1.47
N VAL A 197 -16.69 4.92 -1.36
CA VAL A 197 -16.89 5.75 -0.17
C VAL A 197 -17.36 4.93 1.03
N GLU A 198 -18.16 3.87 0.82
CA GLU A 198 -18.58 2.97 1.90
C GLU A 198 -17.43 2.20 2.56
N ARG A 199 -16.30 1.99 1.86
CA ARG A 199 -15.16 1.24 2.40
C ARG A 199 -14.24 2.07 3.31
N THR A 200 -14.38 3.36 3.33
CA THR A 200 -13.44 4.30 3.97
C THR A 200 -13.98 4.99 5.20
N SER A 201 -15.29 4.93 5.47
CA SER A 201 -15.87 5.50 6.68
C SER A 201 -15.41 4.74 7.93
N LEU A 202 -15.26 5.44 9.05
CA LEU A 202 -14.93 4.85 10.35
C LEU A 202 -15.99 3.80 10.75
N SER A 203 -17.25 4.04 10.46
CA SER A 203 -18.36 3.09 10.67
C SER A 203 -18.14 1.79 9.89
N SER A 204 -17.62 1.86 8.65
CA SER A 204 -17.32 0.65 7.86
C SER A 204 -16.09 -0.09 8.38
N GLN A 205 -15.07 0.61 8.87
CA GLN A 205 -13.89 0.00 9.50
C GLN A 205 -14.26 -0.74 10.78
N ILE A 206 -15.06 -0.12 11.66
CA ILE A 206 -15.56 -0.74 12.90
C ILE A 206 -16.42 -1.97 12.59
N ARG A 207 -17.30 -1.89 11.60
CA ARG A 207 -18.09 -3.03 11.15
C ARG A 207 -17.20 -4.17 10.64
N GLY A 208 -16.21 -3.88 9.81
CA GLY A 208 -15.25 -4.86 9.31
C GLY A 208 -14.43 -5.52 10.42
N TYR A 209 -14.03 -4.75 11.43
CA TYR A 209 -13.37 -5.27 12.61
C TYR A 209 -14.32 -6.18 13.44
N TYR A 210 -15.56 -5.72 13.68
CA TYR A 210 -16.57 -6.51 14.39
C TYR A 210 -16.86 -7.84 13.70
N ASP A 211 -17.13 -7.78 12.39
CA ASP A 211 -17.38 -8.96 11.55
C ASP A 211 -16.24 -9.98 11.62
N LYS A 212 -15.00 -9.51 11.65
CA LYS A 212 -13.83 -10.38 11.66
C LYS A 212 -13.47 -10.93 13.03
N HIS A 213 -13.60 -10.12 14.07
CA HIS A 213 -13.03 -10.43 15.38
C HIS A 213 -14.06 -10.66 16.49
N LEU A 214 -15.28 -10.13 16.35
CA LEU A 214 -16.26 -10.06 17.43
C LEU A 214 -17.62 -10.68 17.08
N ASP A 215 -17.91 -10.99 15.82
CA ASP A 215 -19.23 -11.45 15.39
C ASP A 215 -19.62 -12.77 16.06
N PRO A 216 -20.68 -12.77 16.90
CA PRO A 216 -21.14 -13.95 17.62
C PRO A 216 -21.70 -15.05 16.71
N GLU A 217 -22.10 -14.71 15.48
CA GLU A 217 -22.69 -15.69 14.55
C GLU A 217 -21.64 -16.58 13.88
N LYS A 218 -20.37 -16.14 13.77
CA LYS A 218 -19.30 -16.93 13.11
C LYS A 218 -18.79 -18.07 13.97
N THR A 219 -18.46 -17.79 15.22
CA THR A 219 -17.97 -18.78 16.19
C THR A 219 -18.53 -18.46 17.57
N PRO A 220 -19.77 -18.94 17.89
CA PRO A 220 -20.44 -18.62 19.14
C PRO A 220 -19.63 -19.05 20.37
N SER A 221 -19.50 -18.17 21.33
CA SER A 221 -18.98 -18.46 22.67
C SER A 221 -20.10 -18.42 23.72
N PRO A 222 -19.92 -18.98 24.92
CA PRO A 222 -20.93 -18.88 25.99
C PRO A 222 -21.27 -17.42 26.36
N GLU A 223 -20.35 -16.51 26.21
CA GLU A 223 -20.52 -15.07 26.48
C GLU A 223 -21.43 -14.39 25.45
N ASP A 224 -21.47 -14.90 24.22
CA ASP A 224 -22.30 -14.38 23.13
C ASP A 224 -23.77 -14.78 23.24
N LEU A 225 -24.09 -15.76 24.09
CA LEU A 225 -25.42 -16.36 24.16
C LEU A 225 -26.52 -15.33 24.45
N SER A 226 -26.24 -14.36 25.31
CA SER A 226 -27.20 -13.30 25.65
C SER A 226 -27.53 -12.41 24.43
N ILE A 227 -26.54 -12.09 23.63
CA ILE A 227 -26.70 -11.27 22.41
C ILE A 227 -27.45 -12.06 21.35
N LEU A 228 -27.09 -13.32 21.13
CA LEU A 228 -27.74 -14.20 20.14
C LEU A 228 -29.22 -14.45 20.50
N VAL A 229 -29.54 -14.69 21.79
CA VAL A 229 -30.91 -14.84 22.26
C VAL A 229 -31.73 -13.56 22.07
N ALA A 230 -31.16 -12.41 22.43
CA ALA A 230 -31.82 -11.11 22.24
C ALA A 230 -32.10 -10.80 20.76
N THR A 231 -31.13 -11.07 19.87
CA THR A 231 -31.27 -10.88 18.42
C THR A 231 -32.35 -11.79 17.84
N GLU A 232 -32.38 -13.06 18.25
CA GLU A 232 -33.40 -14.05 17.81
C GLU A 232 -34.80 -13.68 18.33
N GLN A 233 -34.92 -13.18 19.54
CA GLN A 233 -36.18 -12.68 20.06
C GLN A 233 -36.66 -11.46 19.28
N ALA A 234 -35.79 -10.48 19.04
CA ALA A 234 -36.12 -9.30 18.24
C ALA A 234 -36.58 -9.69 16.83
N ARG A 235 -35.88 -10.64 16.18
CA ARG A 235 -36.26 -11.19 14.88
C ARG A 235 -37.65 -11.79 14.89
N LYS A 236 -37.95 -12.66 15.84
CA LYS A 236 -39.28 -13.31 15.98
C LYS A 236 -40.42 -12.29 16.12
N VAL A 237 -40.23 -11.30 16.98
CA VAL A 237 -41.23 -10.21 17.14
C VAL A 237 -41.42 -9.44 15.87
N PHE A 238 -40.32 -9.15 15.14
CA PHE A 238 -40.38 -8.43 13.88
C PHE A 238 -41.07 -9.24 12.77
N ASP A 239 -40.74 -10.53 12.64
CA ASP A 239 -41.35 -11.45 11.67
C ASP A 239 -42.86 -11.60 11.92
N GLN A 240 -43.29 -11.76 13.17
CA GLN A 240 -44.71 -11.81 13.54
C GLN A 240 -45.44 -10.52 13.14
N ASN A 241 -44.84 -9.36 13.37
CA ASN A 241 -45.40 -8.07 12.93
C ASN A 241 -45.50 -7.97 11.41
N LEU A 242 -44.48 -8.43 10.66
CA LEU A 242 -44.52 -8.48 9.21
C LEU A 242 -45.64 -9.38 8.70
N GLU A 243 -45.73 -10.63 9.21
CA GLU A 243 -46.80 -11.53 8.85
C GLU A 243 -48.18 -10.90 9.06
N THR A 244 -48.42 -10.31 10.23
CA THR A 244 -49.70 -9.64 10.55
C THR A 244 -50.00 -8.48 9.61
N LYS A 245 -49.00 -7.66 9.26
CA LYS A 245 -49.21 -6.49 8.42
C LYS A 245 -49.36 -6.84 6.94
N PHE A 246 -48.73 -7.91 6.48
CA PHE A 246 -48.80 -8.35 5.09
C PHE A 246 -49.89 -9.39 4.83
N GLU A 247 -50.53 -9.94 5.89
CA GLU A 247 -51.65 -10.89 5.78
C GLU A 247 -52.77 -10.40 4.83
N PRO A 248 -53.22 -9.14 4.87
CA PRO A 248 -54.24 -8.64 3.93
C PRO A 248 -53.77 -8.71 2.46
N ALA A 249 -52.51 -8.33 2.20
CA ALA A 249 -51.97 -8.37 0.85
C ALA A 249 -51.78 -9.81 0.33
N ILE A 250 -51.43 -10.74 1.21
CA ILE A 250 -51.29 -12.15 0.86
C ILE A 250 -52.71 -12.72 0.55
N LYS A 251 -53.72 -12.36 1.31
CA LYS A 251 -55.12 -12.76 1.03
C LYS A 251 -55.62 -12.25 -0.31
N GLU A 252 -55.31 -11.01 -0.67
CA GLU A 252 -55.66 -10.47 -1.98
C GLU A 252 -54.98 -11.25 -3.13
N LEU A 253 -53.73 -11.71 -2.94
CA LEU A 253 -53.05 -12.60 -3.89
C LEU A 253 -53.70 -13.97 -4.00
N GLU A 254 -54.17 -14.54 -2.86
CA GLU A 254 -54.90 -15.82 -2.80
C GLU A 254 -56.22 -15.70 -3.55
N GLU A 255 -56.93 -14.60 -3.45
CA GLU A 255 -58.17 -14.33 -4.16
C GLU A 255 -57.96 -14.29 -5.70
N LEU A 256 -56.75 -13.92 -6.16
CA LEU A 256 -56.33 -13.99 -7.54
C LEU A 256 -55.91 -15.40 -7.96
N GLY A 257 -56.01 -16.39 -7.08
CA GLY A 257 -55.63 -17.79 -7.33
C GLY A 257 -54.13 -18.05 -7.23
N TYR A 258 -53.38 -17.21 -6.57
CA TYR A 258 -51.95 -17.38 -6.32
C TYR A 258 -51.66 -17.40 -4.79
N PRO A 259 -50.90 -18.36 -4.25
CA PRO A 259 -50.34 -19.53 -5.00
C PRO A 259 -51.38 -20.57 -5.31
N GLY A 260 -51.29 -21.20 -6.50
CA GLY A 260 -52.12 -22.35 -6.84
C GLY A 260 -51.78 -23.59 -6.02
N VAL A 261 -52.60 -24.63 -6.12
CA VAL A 261 -52.52 -25.86 -5.29
C VAL A 261 -51.13 -26.54 -5.32
N THR A 262 -50.35 -26.31 -6.34
CA THR A 262 -48.99 -26.87 -6.52
C THR A 262 -47.87 -25.89 -6.34
N ASN A 263 -48.16 -24.60 -6.04
CA ASN A 263 -47.16 -23.57 -5.88
C ASN A 263 -46.73 -23.47 -4.38
N PRO A 264 -45.45 -23.13 -4.10
CA PRO A 264 -45.00 -22.90 -2.73
C PRO A 264 -45.74 -21.72 -2.09
N GLN A 265 -46.05 -21.83 -0.81
CA GLN A 265 -46.64 -20.72 -0.04
C GLN A 265 -45.67 -19.56 0.14
N ILE A 266 -46.20 -18.34 0.12
CA ILE A 266 -45.40 -17.13 0.33
C ILE A 266 -45.24 -16.95 1.84
N THR A 267 -44.02 -16.94 2.33
CA THR A 267 -43.67 -16.58 3.71
C THR A 267 -42.76 -15.36 3.70
N ILE A 268 -43.02 -14.42 4.59
CA ILE A 268 -42.19 -13.23 4.76
C ILE A 268 -41.36 -13.40 6.03
N SER A 269 -40.04 -13.36 5.89
CA SER A 269 -39.13 -13.46 7.04
C SER A 269 -38.06 -12.38 6.91
N SER A 270 -37.67 -11.82 8.05
CA SER A 270 -36.53 -10.88 8.10
C SER A 270 -35.22 -11.61 8.36
N LYS A 271 -34.14 -10.97 7.91
CA LYS A 271 -32.77 -11.39 8.27
C LYS A 271 -32.13 -10.25 9.07
N VAL A 272 -32.13 -10.38 10.39
CA VAL A 272 -31.46 -9.42 11.28
C VAL A 272 -30.21 -10.10 11.80
N THR A 273 -29.04 -9.57 11.42
CA THR A 273 -27.74 -10.02 11.92
C THR A 273 -27.10 -8.94 12.78
N THR A 274 -26.26 -9.34 13.73
CA THR A 274 -25.54 -8.40 14.60
C THR A 274 -24.67 -7.42 13.82
N THR A 275 -24.10 -7.87 12.71
CA THR A 275 -23.29 -7.05 11.81
C THR A 275 -24.10 -6.00 11.05
N GLU A 276 -25.37 -6.31 10.69
CA GLU A 276 -26.25 -5.36 10.01
C GLU A 276 -26.70 -4.21 10.92
N MET A 277 -26.72 -4.40 12.24
CA MET A 277 -27.01 -3.34 13.20
C MET A 277 -25.96 -2.22 13.16
N LEU A 278 -24.75 -2.49 12.67
CA LEU A 278 -23.69 -1.50 12.47
C LEU A 278 -23.65 -0.92 11.05
N LYS A 279 -24.62 -1.28 10.20
CA LYS A 279 -24.66 -0.88 8.78
C LYS A 279 -25.41 0.45 8.58
N HIS A 280 -25.04 1.47 9.32
CA HIS A 280 -25.58 2.80 9.13
C HIS A 280 -24.53 3.88 9.41
N ASP A 281 -24.67 5.04 8.75
CA ASP A 281 -23.72 6.16 8.79
C ASP A 281 -23.56 6.80 10.18
N SER A 282 -24.40 6.44 11.13
CA SER A 282 -24.37 6.94 12.50
C SER A 282 -23.98 5.87 13.52
N ALA A 283 -23.35 4.76 13.08
CA ALA A 283 -22.83 3.75 13.99
C ALA A 283 -21.73 4.33 14.89
N VAL A 284 -20.95 5.29 14.37
CA VAL A 284 -19.99 6.08 15.13
C VAL A 284 -20.54 7.48 15.36
N GLN A 285 -20.59 7.90 16.61
CA GLN A 285 -21.09 9.21 17.03
C GLN A 285 -20.11 9.84 17.99
N TYR A 286 -20.03 11.16 17.94
CA TYR A 286 -19.25 11.99 18.86
C TYR A 286 -20.17 12.65 19.87
N SER A 287 -19.90 12.47 21.16
CA SER A 287 -20.61 13.14 22.24
C SER A 287 -20.02 14.53 22.47
N LEU A 288 -20.87 15.54 22.48
CA LEU A 288 -20.54 16.92 22.85
C LEU A 288 -21.11 17.17 24.27
N GLY A 289 -20.24 17.39 25.25
CA GLY A 289 -20.61 17.59 26.64
C GLY A 289 -20.51 16.35 27.53
N GLU A 290 -21.02 16.43 28.75
CA GLU A 290 -21.08 15.28 29.66
C GLU A 290 -22.05 14.21 29.16
N LYS A 291 -21.75 12.93 29.42
CA LYS A 291 -22.47 11.77 28.85
C LYS A 291 -23.99 11.79 29.09
N GLU A 292 -24.47 12.50 30.09
CA GLU A 292 -25.89 12.52 30.48
C GLU A 292 -26.72 13.58 29.77
N GLU A 293 -26.09 14.62 29.17
CA GLU A 293 -26.77 15.68 28.42
C GLU A 293 -26.55 15.61 26.90
N GLY A 294 -26.00 14.51 26.43
CA GLY A 294 -25.27 14.34 25.20
C GLY A 294 -25.96 14.67 23.91
N PHE A 295 -25.56 15.78 23.33
CA PHE A 295 -25.70 15.98 21.89
C PHE A 295 -24.75 15.04 21.16
N MET A 296 -25.32 14.13 20.38
CA MET A 296 -24.56 13.16 19.58
C MET A 296 -24.47 13.64 18.14
N LEU A 297 -23.25 13.74 17.61
CA LEU A 297 -23.01 14.08 16.21
C LEU A 297 -22.52 12.84 15.46
N PRO A 298 -23.15 12.49 14.31
CA PRO A 298 -22.63 11.46 13.42
C PRO A 298 -21.21 11.77 12.91
N GLU A 299 -20.48 10.73 12.55
CA GLU A 299 -19.08 10.77 12.06
C GLU A 299 -18.84 11.88 11.04
N LYS A 300 -19.72 12.07 10.08
CA LYS A 300 -19.60 13.05 8.98
C LYS A 300 -19.52 14.52 9.40
N TYR A 301 -19.90 14.84 10.64
CA TYR A 301 -19.81 16.20 11.17
C TYR A 301 -18.51 16.48 11.91
N ASN A 302 -17.61 15.51 12.00
CA ASN A 302 -16.30 15.74 12.57
C ASN A 302 -15.31 16.23 11.49
N GLY A 303 -14.31 17.02 11.91
CA GLY A 303 -13.28 17.51 11.00
C GLY A 303 -12.45 16.37 10.41
N LEU A 304 -12.05 16.49 9.12
CA LEU A 304 -11.30 15.49 8.37
C LEU A 304 -10.02 15.03 9.10
N GLY A 305 -9.35 15.92 9.81
CA GLY A 305 -8.16 15.58 10.59
C GLY A 305 -8.43 14.55 11.69
N TYR A 306 -9.51 14.70 12.44
CA TYR A 306 -9.88 13.73 13.48
C TYR A 306 -10.35 12.40 12.87
N GLN A 307 -11.15 12.44 11.82
CA GLN A 307 -11.59 11.25 11.11
C GLN A 307 -10.37 10.46 10.60
N ASN A 308 -9.41 11.16 9.97
CA ASN A 308 -8.19 10.55 9.46
C ASN A 308 -7.32 9.94 10.57
N LEU A 309 -7.11 10.66 11.69
CA LEU A 309 -6.36 10.13 12.83
C LEU A 309 -7.00 8.85 13.37
N ILE A 310 -8.29 8.89 13.64
CA ILE A 310 -9.02 7.74 14.21
C ILE A 310 -8.95 6.55 13.24
N SER A 311 -9.15 6.81 11.94
CA SER A 311 -9.06 5.80 10.90
C SER A 311 -7.69 5.12 10.87
N ILE A 312 -6.60 5.89 10.86
CA ILE A 312 -5.23 5.32 10.87
C ILE A 312 -5.01 4.49 12.13
N VAL A 313 -5.43 4.98 13.30
CA VAL A 313 -5.27 4.24 14.57
C VAL A 313 -6.07 2.93 14.54
N PHE A 314 -7.28 2.95 14.00
CA PHE A 314 -8.08 1.74 13.82
C PHE A 314 -7.44 0.74 12.85
N ASP A 315 -6.87 1.22 11.75
CA ASP A 315 -6.13 0.36 10.81
C ASP A 315 -4.94 -0.31 11.52
N LEU A 316 -4.14 0.45 12.30
CA LEU A 316 -3.02 -0.11 13.06
C LEU A 316 -3.48 -1.18 14.07
N ILE A 317 -4.59 -0.94 14.78
CA ILE A 317 -5.19 -1.92 15.70
C ILE A 317 -5.64 -3.17 14.92
N THR A 318 -6.34 -2.98 13.80
CA THR A 318 -6.83 -4.08 12.95
C THR A 318 -5.67 -4.91 12.38
N PHE A 319 -4.58 -4.26 11.98
CA PHE A 319 -3.38 -4.94 11.49
C PHE A 319 -2.72 -5.78 12.59
N ARG A 320 -2.57 -5.23 13.79
CA ARG A 320 -2.02 -5.94 14.95
C ARG A 320 -2.89 -7.14 15.33
N ASP A 321 -4.19 -6.91 15.51
CA ASP A 321 -5.11 -7.93 16.00
C ASP A 321 -5.34 -9.02 14.93
N GLY A 322 -5.34 -8.63 13.64
CA GLY A 322 -5.37 -9.57 12.53
C GLY A 322 -4.09 -10.41 12.40
N TRP A 323 -2.91 -9.81 12.66
CA TRP A 323 -1.63 -10.52 12.69
C TRP A 323 -1.58 -11.50 13.85
N MET A 324 -1.99 -11.08 15.06
CA MET A 324 -1.98 -11.91 16.27
C MET A 324 -3.15 -12.88 16.34
N ARG A 325 -4.01 -12.95 15.31
CA ARG A 325 -5.16 -13.83 15.27
C ARG A 325 -6.07 -13.67 16.51
N LYS A 326 -6.38 -12.41 16.86
CA LYS A 326 -7.17 -12.10 18.04
C LYS A 326 -8.65 -12.40 17.81
N GLY A 327 -9.32 -12.90 18.87
CA GLY A 327 -10.76 -13.15 18.87
C GLY A 327 -11.16 -14.27 17.90
N LYS A 328 -12.28 -14.10 17.23
CA LYS A 328 -12.89 -15.12 16.35
C LYS A 328 -12.16 -15.31 15.00
N ALA A 329 -11.18 -14.46 14.69
CA ALA A 329 -10.27 -14.64 13.56
C ALA A 329 -9.18 -15.70 13.82
N SER A 330 -9.14 -16.28 15.02
CA SER A 330 -8.16 -17.30 15.38
C SER A 330 -8.59 -18.66 14.83
N SER A 331 -7.85 -19.20 13.88
CA SER A 331 -7.84 -20.61 13.56
C SER A 331 -6.68 -21.26 14.33
N ALA A 332 -6.93 -22.36 15.02
CA ALA A 332 -5.93 -22.99 15.90
C ALA A 332 -4.67 -23.49 15.18
N ASP A 333 -4.74 -23.69 13.86
CA ASP A 333 -3.71 -24.33 13.05
C ASP A 333 -2.90 -23.38 12.16
N GLU A 334 -3.20 -22.07 12.15
CA GLU A 334 -2.45 -21.13 11.32
C GLU A 334 -1.22 -20.58 12.04
N ILE A 335 -0.06 -20.77 11.41
CA ILE A 335 1.22 -20.19 11.85
C ILE A 335 1.15 -18.66 11.74
N ILE A 336 1.56 -17.96 12.81
CA ILE A 336 1.68 -16.50 12.81
C ILE A 336 3.02 -16.15 12.15
N GLU A 337 3.00 -15.26 11.17
CA GLU A 337 4.20 -14.79 10.49
C GLU A 337 5.15 -14.11 11.50
N PRO A 338 6.46 -14.43 11.50
CA PRO A 338 7.39 -13.86 12.49
C PRO A 338 7.62 -12.35 12.34
N ILE A 339 7.39 -11.80 11.14
CA ILE A 339 7.61 -10.39 10.85
C ILE A 339 6.30 -9.72 10.41
N GLN A 340 5.97 -8.59 11.04
CA GLN A 340 4.95 -7.67 10.56
C GLN A 340 5.62 -6.44 9.94
N LEU A 341 5.36 -6.19 8.66
CA LEU A 341 5.76 -4.97 7.95
C LEU A 341 4.52 -4.10 7.73
N VAL A 342 4.53 -2.90 8.31
CA VAL A 342 3.45 -1.92 8.17
C VAL A 342 3.97 -0.73 7.39
N LEU A 343 3.32 -0.43 6.28
CA LEU A 343 3.65 0.68 5.38
C LEU A 343 2.59 1.77 5.54
N VAL A 344 3.00 3.00 5.84
CA VAL A 344 2.09 4.15 6.00
C VAL A 344 2.52 5.28 5.07
N GLU A 345 1.66 5.67 4.14
CA GLU A 345 1.92 6.78 3.23
C GLU A 345 1.32 8.07 3.79
N GLU A 346 2.15 9.10 3.88
CA GLU A 346 1.78 10.49 4.20
C GLU A 346 0.74 10.61 5.32
N PRO A 347 1.04 10.13 6.54
CA PRO A 347 0.07 10.18 7.64
C PRO A 347 -0.31 11.61 8.02
N GLU A 348 0.51 12.61 7.66
CA GLU A 348 0.27 14.02 7.91
C GLU A 348 -0.92 14.62 7.16
N ALA A 349 -1.42 13.96 6.12
CA ALA A 349 -2.53 14.45 5.32
C ALA A 349 -3.73 14.80 6.22
N HIS A 350 -4.14 16.06 6.20
CA HIS A 350 -5.22 16.64 7.01
C HIS A 350 -4.98 16.65 8.54
N LEU A 351 -3.80 16.25 9.04
CA LEU A 351 -3.52 16.28 10.48
C LEU A 351 -2.87 17.60 10.90
N HIS A 352 -3.35 18.14 12.03
CA HIS A 352 -2.66 19.25 12.68
C HIS A 352 -1.27 18.83 13.19
N VAL A 353 -0.29 19.74 13.16
CA VAL A 353 1.11 19.46 13.49
C VAL A 353 1.30 18.72 14.82
N GLN A 354 0.61 19.16 15.88
CA GLN A 354 0.70 18.50 17.18
C GLN A 354 0.21 17.06 17.16
N VAL A 355 -0.82 16.78 16.34
CA VAL A 355 -1.38 15.44 16.17
C VAL A 355 -0.40 14.55 15.41
N GLN A 356 0.28 15.10 14.39
CA GLN A 356 1.34 14.39 13.65
C GLN A 356 2.44 13.89 14.59
N GLN A 357 2.93 14.75 15.49
CA GLN A 357 3.96 14.42 16.46
C GLN A 357 3.51 13.33 17.45
N VAL A 358 2.30 13.46 17.99
CA VAL A 358 1.73 12.45 18.91
C VAL A 358 1.55 11.12 18.20
N PHE A 359 1.06 11.14 16.95
CA PHE A 359 0.86 9.94 16.14
C PHE A 359 2.17 9.16 15.97
N ILE A 360 3.23 9.83 15.50
CA ILE A 360 4.52 9.18 15.23
C ILE A 360 5.08 8.52 16.48
N ARG A 361 5.03 9.20 17.64
CA ARG A 361 5.49 8.67 18.93
C ARG A 361 4.70 7.44 19.39
N LYS A 362 3.43 7.31 18.99
CA LYS A 362 2.51 6.26 19.49
C LYS A 362 2.25 5.14 18.49
N ALA A 363 2.42 5.37 17.18
CA ALA A 363 2.08 4.41 16.15
C ALA A 363 2.75 3.05 16.36
N TYR A 364 4.05 3.03 16.62
CA TYR A 364 4.78 1.79 16.89
C TYR A 364 4.28 1.09 18.16
N SER A 365 4.01 1.84 19.24
CA SER A 365 3.52 1.27 20.48
C SER A 365 2.10 0.67 20.33
N ILE A 366 1.25 1.25 19.49
CA ILE A 366 -0.07 0.70 19.15
C ILE A 366 0.08 -0.67 18.48
N LEU A 367 0.98 -0.78 17.51
CA LEU A 367 1.25 -2.05 16.80
C LEU A 367 1.81 -3.13 17.74
N ARG A 368 2.55 -2.75 18.79
CA ARG A 368 3.16 -3.67 19.76
C ARG A 368 2.30 -3.92 21.00
N ASN A 369 1.16 -3.25 21.15
CA ASN A 369 0.31 -3.38 22.32
C ASN A 369 -0.56 -4.66 22.28
N HIS A 370 0.09 -5.81 22.44
CA HIS A 370 -0.57 -7.12 22.54
C HIS A 370 0.24 -8.03 23.46
N GLU A 371 -0.43 -8.88 24.25
CA GLU A 371 0.21 -9.73 25.27
C GLU A 371 1.33 -10.62 24.69
N LYS A 372 1.11 -11.23 23.53
CA LYS A 372 2.10 -12.07 22.84
C LYS A 372 3.31 -11.29 22.32
N LEU A 373 3.22 -9.98 22.15
CA LEU A 373 4.27 -9.14 21.58
C LEU A 373 5.17 -8.49 22.65
N GLY A 374 4.68 -8.30 23.88
CA GLY A 374 5.41 -7.58 24.94
C GLY A 374 6.60 -8.33 25.54
N THR A 375 6.56 -9.65 25.56
CA THR A 375 7.55 -10.52 26.21
C THR A 375 8.33 -11.42 25.26
N ASN A 376 7.97 -11.44 23.98
CA ASN A 376 8.45 -12.44 23.03
C ASN A 376 9.29 -11.81 21.93
N ASN A 377 10.58 -12.13 21.86
CA ASN A 377 11.50 -11.70 20.80
C ASN A 377 11.30 -12.45 19.48
N LEU A 378 10.36 -13.42 19.43
CA LEU A 378 10.08 -14.21 18.24
C LEU A 378 9.33 -13.40 17.15
N PHE A 379 8.68 -12.30 17.52
CA PHE A 379 7.89 -11.48 16.62
C PHE A 379 8.48 -10.09 16.47
N SER A 380 8.81 -9.72 15.24
CA SER A 380 9.35 -8.41 14.87
C SER A 380 8.29 -7.56 14.16
N THR A 381 8.27 -6.27 14.47
CA THR A 381 7.42 -5.29 13.78
C THR A 381 8.31 -4.23 13.15
N GLN A 382 8.14 -3.98 11.86
CA GLN A 382 8.75 -2.87 11.14
C GLN A 382 7.67 -1.92 10.67
N LEU A 383 7.80 -0.65 11.04
CA LEU A 383 6.92 0.43 10.60
C LEU A 383 7.71 1.35 9.66
N VAL A 384 7.28 1.44 8.41
CA VAL A 384 7.89 2.30 7.39
C VAL A 384 6.89 3.39 7.01
N ILE A 385 7.30 4.64 7.18
CA ILE A 385 6.46 5.82 6.95
C ILE A 385 7.10 6.68 5.87
N SER A 386 6.37 7.02 4.82
CA SER A 386 6.75 8.10 3.92
C SER A 386 6.10 9.40 4.36
N THR A 387 6.85 10.49 4.36
CA THR A 387 6.36 11.78 4.81
C THR A 387 7.03 12.93 4.09
N HIS A 388 6.28 14.01 3.89
CA HIS A 388 6.77 15.34 3.50
C HIS A 388 6.76 16.33 4.67
N SER A 389 6.44 15.86 5.89
CA SER A 389 6.37 16.70 7.09
C SER A 389 7.70 16.77 7.82
N SER A 390 8.25 17.97 7.94
CA SER A 390 9.40 18.27 8.81
C SER A 390 9.12 17.92 10.28
N HIS A 391 7.87 18.04 10.70
CA HIS A 391 7.45 17.72 12.08
C HIS A 391 7.49 16.23 12.39
N ILE A 392 7.19 15.37 11.42
CA ILE A 392 7.33 13.93 11.57
C ILE A 392 8.81 13.54 11.56
N ALA A 393 9.58 14.06 10.61
CA ALA A 393 11.02 13.79 10.51
C ALA A 393 11.79 14.19 11.78
N ARG A 394 11.36 15.28 12.44
CA ARG A 394 11.97 15.78 13.69
C ARG A 394 11.80 14.83 14.88
N GLU A 395 10.73 14.05 14.91
CA GLU A 395 10.46 13.13 16.03
C GLU A 395 11.29 11.84 15.97
N GLU A 396 11.93 11.55 14.81
CA GLU A 396 12.69 10.33 14.59
C GLU A 396 14.20 10.57 14.66
N LYS A 397 14.95 9.51 15.02
CA LYS A 397 16.41 9.52 15.01
C LYS A 397 16.94 9.45 13.58
N PHE A 398 18.09 10.06 13.29
CA PHE A 398 18.72 9.99 11.96
C PHE A 398 18.97 8.57 11.46
N ALA A 399 19.31 7.64 12.35
CA ALA A 399 19.48 6.24 12.00
C ALA A 399 18.22 5.62 11.35
N ASN A 400 17.03 6.15 11.68
CA ASN A 400 15.76 5.69 11.14
C ASN A 400 15.35 6.43 9.87
N LEU A 401 16.03 7.53 9.52
CA LEU A 401 15.66 8.38 8.39
C LEU A 401 16.37 7.93 7.09
N ARG A 402 15.61 7.85 6.02
CA ARG A 402 16.07 7.58 4.66
C ARG A 402 15.65 8.74 3.77
N TYR A 403 16.64 9.52 3.30
CA TYR A 403 16.39 10.70 2.49
C TYR A 403 16.40 10.35 1.01
N PHE A 404 15.31 10.68 0.31
CA PHE A 404 15.18 10.49 -1.12
C PHE A 404 15.66 11.74 -1.85
N LYS A 405 16.92 11.75 -2.22
CA LYS A 405 17.54 12.87 -2.93
C LYS A 405 17.26 12.76 -4.42
N ARG A 406 16.69 13.82 -5.01
CA ARG A 406 16.54 13.93 -6.46
C ARG A 406 17.86 14.30 -7.10
N LEU A 407 18.30 13.52 -8.08
CA LEU A 407 19.46 13.79 -8.89
C LEU A 407 19.02 14.39 -10.22
N PRO A 408 19.61 15.52 -10.66
CA PRO A 408 19.30 16.12 -11.95
C PRO A 408 19.74 15.20 -13.10
N LYS A 409 19.15 15.40 -14.28
CA LYS A 409 19.64 14.75 -15.50
C LYS A 409 21.12 15.13 -15.75
N GLY A 410 21.92 14.17 -16.15
CA GLY A 410 23.34 14.33 -16.44
C GLY A 410 23.74 13.60 -17.73
N PHE A 411 25.03 13.50 -17.98
CA PHE A 411 25.55 12.80 -19.18
C PHE A 411 25.19 11.31 -19.20
N GLU A 412 25.13 10.65 -18.01
CA GLU A 412 24.82 9.23 -17.88
C GLU A 412 23.33 8.94 -17.78
N CYS A 413 22.53 9.90 -17.31
CA CYS A 413 21.09 9.75 -17.12
C CYS A 413 20.32 10.85 -17.86
N LYS A 414 19.59 10.50 -18.91
CA LYS A 414 18.76 11.43 -19.70
C LYS A 414 17.60 12.04 -18.93
N VAL A 415 17.20 11.43 -17.82
CA VAL A 415 16.10 11.88 -16.95
C VAL A 415 16.57 12.01 -15.50
N ALA A 416 15.89 12.85 -14.73
CA ALA A 416 16.15 12.97 -13.31
C ALA A 416 15.87 11.64 -12.61
N THR A 417 16.74 11.23 -11.71
CA THR A 417 16.63 10.00 -10.93
C THR A 417 16.59 10.33 -9.44
N SER A 418 16.28 9.34 -8.61
CA SER A 418 16.31 9.48 -7.15
C SER A 418 17.37 8.55 -6.56
N LYS A 419 18.11 9.05 -5.57
CA LYS A 419 19.03 8.26 -4.74
C LYS A 419 18.53 8.25 -3.30
N VAL A 420 18.52 7.09 -2.70
CA VAL A 420 18.24 6.97 -1.26
C VAL A 420 19.54 7.16 -0.49
N VAL A 421 19.51 8.04 0.51
CA VAL A 421 20.64 8.37 1.37
C VAL A 421 20.26 8.01 2.80
N ASN A 422 21.05 7.17 3.43
CA ASN A 422 20.96 6.92 4.86
C ASN A 422 21.61 8.11 5.60
N LEU A 423 20.86 8.79 6.43
CA LEU A 423 21.37 10.02 7.09
C LEU A 423 22.44 9.71 8.15
N SER A 424 22.40 8.55 8.78
CA SER A 424 23.44 8.13 9.73
C SER A 424 24.81 7.95 9.06
N ASP A 425 24.83 7.49 7.79
CA ASP A 425 26.10 7.29 7.06
C ASP A 425 26.74 8.63 6.66
N VAL A 426 25.94 9.69 6.57
CA VAL A 426 26.41 11.03 6.20
C VAL A 426 26.87 11.84 7.39
N PHE A 427 26.13 11.72 8.51
CA PHE A 427 26.34 12.57 9.68
C PHE A 427 27.02 11.85 10.85
N GLY A 428 27.22 10.52 10.75
CA GLY A 428 27.83 9.72 11.80
C GLY A 428 26.98 9.57 13.07
N GLU A 429 27.50 8.84 14.04
CA GLU A 429 26.82 8.64 15.32
C GLU A 429 27.67 9.05 16.53
N GLU A 430 28.98 9.28 16.38
CA GLU A 430 29.92 9.32 17.49
C GLU A 430 30.65 10.66 17.72
N ASP A 431 30.82 11.52 16.71
CA ASP A 431 31.53 12.79 16.87
C ASP A 431 30.64 13.91 17.43
N ASP A 432 31.26 14.81 18.22
CA ASP A 432 30.54 15.97 18.81
C ASP A 432 29.97 16.91 17.71
N THR A 433 30.64 17.02 16.59
CA THR A 433 30.18 17.81 15.44
C THR A 433 28.90 17.22 14.85
N ASP A 434 28.85 15.89 14.72
CA ASP A 434 27.68 15.17 14.20
C ASP A 434 26.50 15.26 15.13
N LYS A 435 26.73 15.16 16.44
CA LYS A 435 25.71 15.41 17.48
C LYS A 435 25.18 16.85 17.43
N PHE A 436 26.02 17.82 17.14
CA PHE A 436 25.62 19.21 17.01
C PHE A 436 24.77 19.42 15.75
N VAL A 437 25.22 18.94 14.60
CA VAL A 437 24.48 19.04 13.33
C VAL A 437 23.15 18.32 13.43
N THR A 438 23.13 17.12 14.02
CA THR A 438 21.92 16.35 14.28
C THR A 438 20.92 17.14 15.13
N ARG A 439 21.36 17.70 16.25
CA ARG A 439 20.50 18.52 17.11
C ARG A 439 20.03 19.80 16.44
N TYR A 440 20.89 20.45 15.66
CA TYR A 440 20.56 21.68 14.96
C TYR A 440 19.49 21.43 13.89
N LEU A 441 19.68 20.43 13.04
CA LEU A 441 18.72 20.06 12.02
C LEU A 441 17.41 19.56 12.62
N GLN A 442 17.45 18.66 13.61
CA GLN A 442 16.25 18.15 14.24
C GLN A 442 15.47 19.21 15.02
N THR A 443 16.18 20.14 15.68
CA THR A 443 15.50 21.06 16.59
C THR A 443 14.92 22.28 15.90
N THR A 444 15.60 22.83 14.88
CA THR A 444 15.29 24.16 14.36
C THR A 444 15.08 24.19 12.85
N HIS A 445 15.71 23.29 12.06
CA HIS A 445 15.82 23.43 10.62
C HIS A 445 15.54 22.13 9.84
N CYS A 446 14.60 21.30 10.31
CA CYS A 446 14.16 20.12 9.55
C CYS A 446 13.64 20.45 8.15
N ASP A 447 13.19 21.69 7.92
CA ASP A 447 12.73 22.15 6.62
C ASP A 447 13.83 22.12 5.55
N LEU A 448 15.11 22.14 5.96
CA LEU A 448 16.26 22.00 5.06
C LEU A 448 16.29 20.68 4.32
N PHE A 449 15.69 19.62 4.86
CA PHE A 449 15.58 18.33 4.15
C PHE A 449 14.68 18.42 2.91
N PHE A 450 13.79 19.40 2.86
CA PHE A 450 12.83 19.59 1.78
C PHE A 450 13.20 20.77 0.86
N ALA A 451 14.29 21.48 1.17
CA ALA A 451 14.76 22.63 0.39
C ALA A 451 15.66 22.20 -0.77
N ASP A 452 15.48 22.81 -1.94
CA ASP A 452 16.37 22.63 -3.09
C ASP A 452 17.72 23.35 -2.93
N GLY A 453 17.77 24.35 -2.07
CA GLY A 453 18.98 25.12 -1.76
C GLY A 453 18.80 25.97 -0.50
N ALA A 454 19.89 26.28 0.17
CA ALA A 454 19.91 27.10 1.38
C ALA A 454 20.89 28.27 1.20
N ILE A 455 20.50 29.45 1.68
CA ILE A 455 21.37 30.61 1.76
C ILE A 455 21.72 30.83 3.23
N LEU A 456 22.98 30.66 3.57
CA LEU A 456 23.46 30.89 4.92
C LEU A 456 23.72 32.39 5.11
N VAL A 457 23.24 32.95 6.22
CA VAL A 457 23.40 34.34 6.61
C VAL A 457 23.99 34.43 8.01
N GLU A 458 24.78 35.46 8.29
CA GLU A 458 25.48 35.60 9.57
C GLU A 458 24.60 36.21 10.69
N GLY A 459 23.58 36.98 10.30
CA GLY A 459 22.77 37.67 11.28
C GLY A 459 21.36 38.00 10.85
N SER A 460 20.62 38.59 11.80
CA SER A 460 19.21 38.97 11.63
C SER A 460 19.01 40.08 10.58
N ALA A 461 20.02 40.91 10.36
CA ALA A 461 19.94 41.97 9.33
C ALA A 461 19.88 41.39 7.95
N GLU A 462 20.75 40.45 7.59
CA GLU A 462 20.76 39.75 6.31
C GLU A 462 19.49 38.93 6.14
N HIS A 463 19.05 38.27 7.20
CA HIS A 463 17.80 37.49 7.19
C HIS A 463 16.58 38.35 6.83
N MET A 464 16.51 39.59 7.30
CA MET A 464 15.43 40.51 6.97
C MET A 464 15.59 41.16 5.58
N LEU A 465 16.82 41.51 5.19
CA LEU A 465 17.07 42.26 3.96
C LEU A 465 17.08 41.37 2.71
N LEU A 466 17.55 40.14 2.81
CA LEU A 466 17.70 39.24 1.68
C LEU A 466 16.35 38.94 0.97
N PRO A 467 15.27 38.60 1.67
CA PRO A 467 13.97 38.42 1.07
C PRO A 467 13.45 39.71 0.38
N HIS A 468 13.74 40.89 0.96
CA HIS A 468 13.36 42.17 0.36
C HIS A 468 14.11 42.43 -0.96
N PHE A 469 15.42 42.17 -1.01
CA PHE A 469 16.19 42.30 -2.24
C PHE A 469 15.76 41.30 -3.31
N ILE A 470 15.47 40.06 -2.92
CA ILE A 470 14.98 39.02 -3.83
C ILE A 470 13.65 39.43 -4.47
N ARG A 471 12.71 39.93 -3.68
CA ARG A 471 11.42 40.41 -4.18
C ARG A 471 11.58 41.57 -5.17
N ASN A 472 12.46 42.51 -4.89
CA ASN A 472 12.59 43.74 -5.69
C ASN A 472 13.45 43.59 -6.92
N LYS A 473 14.51 42.77 -6.87
CA LYS A 473 15.47 42.69 -7.96
C LYS A 473 15.47 41.36 -8.72
N TYR A 474 14.94 40.30 -8.12
CA TYR A 474 15.02 38.94 -8.67
C TYR A 474 13.64 38.28 -8.64
N SER A 475 12.68 38.89 -9.34
CA SER A 475 11.28 38.42 -9.35
C SER A 475 11.10 36.96 -9.75
N ASN A 476 11.94 36.46 -10.65
CA ASN A 476 11.92 35.04 -11.04
C ASN A 476 12.34 34.09 -9.89
N LEU A 477 13.23 34.54 -9.00
CA LEU A 477 13.62 33.78 -7.82
C LEU A 477 12.55 33.85 -6.74
N ASN A 478 11.88 35.00 -6.60
CA ASN A 478 10.78 35.19 -5.66
C ASN A 478 9.53 34.35 -5.99
N GLN A 479 9.36 33.91 -7.24
CA GLN A 479 8.28 33.01 -7.64
C GLN A 479 8.55 31.55 -7.24
N ARG A 480 9.78 31.25 -6.81
CA ARG A 480 10.15 29.97 -6.24
C ARG A 480 10.11 30.10 -4.71
N TYR A 481 9.57 29.09 -4.04
CA TYR A 481 9.37 29.11 -2.59
C TYR A 481 10.65 29.49 -1.85
N ILE A 482 10.58 30.62 -1.12
CA ILE A 482 11.64 31.07 -0.20
C ILE A 482 10.98 31.16 1.18
N THR A 483 11.42 30.30 2.07
CA THR A 483 11.05 30.29 3.49
C THR A 483 12.06 31.08 4.30
#